data_1d00f21a8759b967ba99ee8f8d206a50
#
_entry.id   1d00f21a8759b967ba99ee8f8d206a50
#
_cell.length_a   1.000
_cell.length_b   1.000
_cell.length_c   1.000
_cell.angle_alpha   90.00
_cell.angle_beta   90.00
_cell.angle_gamma   90.00
#
_symmetry.space_group_name_H-M   'P 1'
#
loop_
_entity.id
_entity.type
_entity.pdbx_description
1 polymer ?
#
loop_
_entity_poly.entity_id
_entity_poly.type
_entity_poly.pdbx_seq_one_letter_code
_entity_poly.pdbx_strand_id
1 'polypeptide(L)'
;MENILTKICNTKKDEIVEQKKIYNQDFFIESFTQVPVANEFPFKKKLRTDLNNNGFAVIAEIKKASPSKGIISKNFDVKKIASSYATNGASCLSVLTDVQYFKGDITYLNLAKSVTNIPILRKDFIIDEYQIYQSKFYKADCILLIASILDSSQLLDFENIAHTIGLDVLVEIHNVDELKKIEHMKTSLIGINNRNLKTFQTDIKNSINLGKLISGDKIVVTESGINTKEDIGLMKQNRINTFLVGERFMRESDPGGALKLLFN
;
A
#
# COMPACT_ATOMS: atom_id res chain seq x y z
N MET A 1 10.07 25.92 4.64
CA MET A 1 9.81 25.13 3.42
C MET A 1 8.56 24.30 3.68
N GLU A 2 7.63 24.31 2.75
CA GLU A 2 6.41 23.51 2.83
C GLU A 2 6.78 22.02 2.87
N ASN A 3 6.11 21.25 3.76
CA ASN A 3 6.33 19.82 3.88
C ASN A 3 5.86 19.12 2.57
N ILE A 4 6.64 18.17 2.07
CA ILE A 4 6.32 17.43 0.83
C ILE A 4 4.92 16.81 0.87
N LEU A 5 4.47 16.28 2.01
CA LEU A 5 3.13 15.72 2.18
C LEU A 5 2.04 16.78 1.97
N THR A 6 2.20 17.96 2.56
CA THR A 6 1.25 19.07 2.38
C THR A 6 1.13 19.43 0.90
N LYS A 7 2.28 19.52 0.20
CA LYS A 7 2.31 19.78 -1.24
C LYS A 7 1.60 18.68 -2.03
N ILE A 8 1.85 17.41 -1.72
CA ILE A 8 1.18 16.27 -2.38
C ILE A 8 -0.33 16.33 -2.13
N CYS A 9 -0.77 16.55 -0.89
CA CYS A 9 -2.19 16.63 -0.56
C CYS A 9 -2.89 17.80 -1.28
N ASN A 10 -2.25 18.95 -1.41
CA ASN A 10 -2.80 20.08 -2.16
C ASN A 10 -2.95 19.75 -3.64
N THR A 11 -1.90 19.18 -4.27
CA THR A 11 -2.00 18.68 -5.65
C THR A 11 -3.13 17.65 -5.80
N LYS A 12 -3.26 16.73 -4.84
CA LYS A 12 -4.30 15.70 -4.88
C LYS A 12 -5.72 16.27 -4.79
N LYS A 13 -5.92 17.33 -4.01
CA LYS A 13 -7.21 18.06 -3.98
C LYS A 13 -7.57 18.61 -5.37
N ASP A 14 -6.62 19.25 -6.04
CA ASP A 14 -6.83 19.80 -7.37
C ASP A 14 -7.11 18.68 -8.39
N GLU A 15 -6.34 17.57 -8.34
CA GLU A 15 -6.58 16.39 -9.20
C GLU A 15 -7.99 15.82 -9.01
N ILE A 16 -8.46 15.68 -7.76
CA ILE A 16 -9.80 15.17 -7.46
C ILE A 16 -10.89 16.10 -8.01
N VAL A 17 -10.72 17.41 -7.87
CA VAL A 17 -11.68 18.38 -8.42
C VAL A 17 -11.81 18.22 -9.94
N GLU A 18 -10.71 18.07 -10.66
CA GLU A 18 -10.73 17.86 -12.10
C GLU A 18 -11.31 16.48 -12.48
N GLN A 19 -10.97 15.43 -11.74
CA GLN A 19 -11.51 14.09 -11.99
C GLN A 19 -13.04 14.02 -11.77
N LYS A 20 -13.57 14.69 -10.73
CA LYS A 20 -15.01 14.74 -10.45
C LYS A 20 -15.81 15.42 -11.56
N LYS A 21 -15.19 16.28 -12.40
CA LYS A 21 -15.83 16.88 -13.59
C LYS A 21 -16.02 15.87 -14.73
N ILE A 22 -15.13 14.86 -14.82
CA ILE A 22 -15.17 13.83 -15.86
C ILE A 22 -16.08 12.67 -15.43
N TYR A 23 -15.87 12.17 -14.23
CA TYR A 23 -16.65 11.12 -13.61
C TYR A 23 -17.01 11.55 -12.19
N ASN A 24 -18.30 11.77 -11.91
CA ASN A 24 -18.76 12.07 -10.57
C ASN A 24 -18.69 10.82 -9.67
N GLN A 25 -18.91 10.98 -8.37
CA GLN A 25 -18.85 9.87 -7.42
C GLN A 25 -19.91 8.80 -7.70
N ASP A 26 -21.11 9.21 -8.09
CA ASP A 26 -22.23 8.30 -8.37
C ASP A 26 -21.91 7.34 -9.53
N PHE A 27 -21.18 7.80 -10.55
CA PHE A 27 -20.69 6.95 -11.63
C PHE A 27 -19.94 5.72 -11.11
N PHE A 28 -19.07 5.91 -10.12
CA PHE A 28 -18.32 4.78 -9.53
C PHE A 28 -19.23 3.91 -8.66
N ILE A 29 -20.09 4.52 -7.83
CA ILE A 29 -21.00 3.79 -6.93
C ILE A 29 -21.93 2.88 -7.74
N GLU A 30 -22.57 3.40 -8.79
CA GLU A 30 -23.49 2.67 -9.64
C GLU A 30 -22.83 1.47 -10.34
N SER A 31 -21.53 1.55 -10.64
CA SER A 31 -20.81 0.50 -11.36
C SER A 31 -20.70 -0.83 -10.59
N PHE A 32 -20.88 -0.83 -9.26
CA PHE A 32 -20.72 -2.03 -8.43
C PHE A 32 -21.87 -2.29 -7.43
N THR A 33 -22.91 -1.44 -7.38
CA THR A 33 -24.07 -1.64 -6.48
C THR A 33 -24.82 -2.94 -6.74
N GLN A 34 -24.71 -3.51 -7.92
CA GLN A 34 -25.32 -4.80 -8.30
C GLN A 34 -24.44 -6.02 -7.99
N VAL A 35 -23.19 -5.80 -7.55
CA VAL A 35 -22.27 -6.91 -7.24
C VAL A 35 -22.37 -7.19 -5.74
N PRO A 36 -22.71 -8.43 -5.32
CA PRO A 36 -22.68 -8.78 -3.90
C PRO A 36 -21.30 -8.48 -3.31
N VAL A 37 -21.26 -7.73 -2.22
CA VAL A 37 -20.00 -7.51 -1.49
C VAL A 37 -19.60 -8.86 -0.91
N ALA A 38 -18.49 -9.39 -1.36
CA ALA A 38 -17.93 -10.59 -0.76
C ALA A 38 -17.60 -10.30 0.70
N ASN A 39 -18.07 -11.17 1.62
CA ASN A 39 -17.72 -11.08 3.05
C ASN A 39 -16.24 -11.40 3.33
N GLU A 40 -15.43 -11.49 2.30
CA GLU A 40 -14.01 -11.82 2.37
C GLU A 40 -13.17 -10.63 1.92
N PHE A 41 -12.22 -10.29 2.75
CA PHE A 41 -11.17 -9.31 2.47
C PHE A 41 -9.96 -10.04 1.88
N PRO A 42 -9.81 -10.08 0.55
CA PRO A 42 -8.87 -10.98 -0.11
C PRO A 42 -7.41 -10.62 0.18
N PHE A 43 -7.11 -9.36 0.41
CA PHE A 43 -5.75 -8.89 0.66
C PHE A 43 -5.25 -9.39 2.01
N LYS A 44 -6.01 -9.17 3.07
CA LYS A 44 -5.72 -9.67 4.41
C LYS A 44 -5.68 -11.19 4.46
N LYS A 45 -6.67 -11.85 3.82
CA LYS A 45 -6.75 -13.32 3.75
C LYS A 45 -5.48 -13.91 3.13
N LYS A 46 -5.01 -13.34 2.02
CA LYS A 46 -3.80 -13.82 1.34
C LYS A 46 -2.55 -13.65 2.21
N LEU A 47 -2.40 -12.48 2.86
CA LEU A 47 -1.28 -12.26 3.79
C LEU A 47 -1.28 -13.27 4.93
N ARG A 48 -2.43 -13.53 5.57
CA ARG A 48 -2.55 -14.54 6.64
C ARG A 48 -2.22 -15.95 6.16
N THR A 49 -2.72 -16.33 4.99
CA THR A 49 -2.42 -17.63 4.39
C THR A 49 -0.92 -17.82 4.18
N ASP A 50 -0.24 -16.82 3.64
CA ASP A 50 1.21 -16.92 3.38
C ASP A 50 2.03 -16.85 4.68
N LEU A 51 1.61 -16.05 5.66
CA LEU A 51 2.23 -16.06 7.00
C LEU A 51 2.15 -17.44 7.64
N ASN A 52 1.01 -18.13 7.53
CA ASN A 52 0.84 -19.48 8.10
C ASN A 52 1.63 -20.54 7.34
N ASN A 53 1.71 -20.46 6.01
CA ASN A 53 2.33 -21.47 5.18
C ASN A 53 3.85 -21.30 5.06
N ASN A 54 4.32 -20.06 4.96
CA ASN A 54 5.72 -19.73 4.64
C ASN A 54 6.46 -19.07 5.82
N GLY A 55 5.74 -18.67 6.87
CA GLY A 55 6.28 -17.90 7.98
C GLY A 55 6.55 -16.42 7.66
N PHE A 56 6.24 -15.96 6.45
CA PHE A 56 6.33 -14.55 6.04
C PHE A 56 5.40 -14.24 4.86
N ALA A 57 5.13 -12.95 4.64
CA ALA A 57 4.38 -12.46 3.50
C ALA A 57 5.04 -11.22 2.88
N VAL A 58 4.98 -11.10 1.55
CA VAL A 58 5.61 -10.00 0.80
C VAL A 58 4.57 -9.25 -0.03
N ILE A 59 4.44 -7.96 0.21
CA ILE A 59 3.71 -7.01 -0.64
C ILE A 59 4.75 -6.39 -1.57
N ALA A 60 4.76 -6.82 -2.84
CA ALA A 60 5.73 -6.34 -3.82
C ALA A 60 5.22 -5.07 -4.51
N GLU A 61 5.99 -3.97 -4.41
CA GLU A 61 5.56 -2.66 -4.88
C GLU A 61 6.01 -2.38 -6.32
N ILE A 62 5.05 -2.02 -7.18
CA ILE A 62 5.25 -1.55 -8.55
C ILE A 62 5.34 -0.03 -8.53
N LYS A 63 6.57 0.48 -8.67
CA LYS A 63 6.89 1.91 -8.54
C LYS A 63 7.88 2.37 -9.58
N LYS A 64 7.46 3.33 -10.44
CA LYS A 64 8.31 3.89 -11.50
C LYS A 64 9.30 4.91 -10.98
N ALA A 65 8.85 5.77 -10.08
CA ALA A 65 9.64 6.88 -9.55
C ALA A 65 9.26 7.20 -8.09
N SER A 66 10.06 8.02 -7.42
CA SER A 66 9.72 8.61 -6.12
C SER A 66 10.31 10.01 -5.97
N PRO A 67 9.76 10.90 -5.10
CA PRO A 67 10.29 12.25 -4.87
C PRO A 67 11.76 12.25 -4.43
N SER A 68 12.19 11.26 -3.66
CA SER A 68 13.54 11.19 -3.10
C SER A 68 14.58 10.60 -4.05
N LYS A 69 14.18 9.86 -5.10
CA LYS A 69 15.10 9.10 -5.98
C LYS A 69 14.90 9.40 -7.47
N GLY A 70 13.86 10.16 -7.84
CA GLY A 70 13.51 10.34 -9.24
C GLY A 70 13.05 9.03 -9.88
N ILE A 71 13.41 8.81 -11.15
CA ILE A 71 13.08 7.57 -11.89
C ILE A 71 13.89 6.41 -11.33
N ILE A 72 13.20 5.36 -10.85
CA ILE A 72 13.80 4.15 -10.30
C ILE A 72 13.92 3.08 -11.40
N SER A 73 12.85 2.86 -12.16
CA SER A 73 12.81 1.89 -13.25
C SER A 73 12.71 2.59 -14.60
N LYS A 74 13.72 2.39 -15.46
CA LYS A 74 13.74 2.97 -16.82
C LYS A 74 12.86 2.18 -17.80
N ASN A 75 12.85 0.86 -17.67
CA ASN A 75 12.07 -0.07 -18.50
C ASN A 75 10.82 -0.52 -17.74
N PHE A 76 9.91 0.42 -17.49
CA PHE A 76 8.74 0.22 -16.66
C PHE A 76 7.57 -0.37 -17.47
N ASP A 77 7.25 -1.64 -17.22
CA ASP A 77 6.11 -2.35 -17.81
C ASP A 77 5.32 -3.04 -16.67
N VAL A 78 4.15 -2.48 -16.35
CA VAL A 78 3.32 -2.95 -15.23
C VAL A 78 2.95 -4.42 -15.35
N LYS A 79 2.58 -4.88 -16.56
CA LYS A 79 2.16 -6.27 -16.78
C LYS A 79 3.32 -7.25 -16.55
N LYS A 80 4.49 -6.95 -17.12
CA LYS A 80 5.69 -7.77 -16.94
C LYS A 80 6.12 -7.83 -15.47
N ILE A 81 6.14 -6.69 -14.80
CA ILE A 81 6.52 -6.60 -13.38
C ILE A 81 5.53 -7.35 -12.50
N ALA A 82 4.21 -7.14 -12.70
CA ALA A 82 3.17 -7.82 -11.94
C ALA A 82 3.22 -9.35 -12.10
N SER A 83 3.39 -9.83 -13.35
CA SER A 83 3.55 -11.25 -13.64
C SER A 83 4.83 -11.82 -12.99
N SER A 84 5.96 -11.10 -13.10
CA SER A 84 7.23 -11.51 -12.49
C SER A 84 7.11 -11.61 -10.96
N TYR A 85 6.50 -10.63 -10.30
CA TYR A 85 6.26 -10.69 -8.86
C TYR A 85 5.38 -11.88 -8.45
N ALA A 86 4.26 -12.09 -9.16
CA ALA A 86 3.34 -13.19 -8.86
C ALA A 86 4.00 -14.57 -8.99
N THR A 87 4.80 -14.79 -10.03
CA THR A 87 5.49 -16.06 -10.27
C THR A 87 6.68 -16.29 -9.33
N ASN A 88 7.21 -15.24 -8.72
CA ASN A 88 8.35 -15.33 -7.81
C ASN A 88 7.99 -15.20 -6.32
N GLY A 89 6.70 -15.36 -5.97
CA GLY A 89 6.29 -15.56 -4.58
C GLY A 89 5.81 -14.29 -3.87
N ALA A 90 5.44 -13.23 -4.57
CA ALA A 90 4.72 -12.12 -3.95
C ALA A 90 3.36 -12.58 -3.41
N SER A 91 3.05 -12.24 -2.17
CA SER A 91 1.73 -12.48 -1.57
C SER A 91 0.67 -11.56 -2.16
N CYS A 92 1.01 -10.27 -2.25
CA CYS A 92 0.16 -9.21 -2.79
C CYS A 92 1.01 -8.22 -3.58
N LEU A 93 0.34 -7.38 -4.38
CA LEU A 93 0.98 -6.24 -5.04
C LEU A 93 0.62 -4.93 -4.33
N SER A 94 1.52 -3.96 -4.37
CA SER A 94 1.27 -2.55 -4.10
C SER A 94 1.53 -1.78 -5.40
N VAL A 95 0.55 -1.02 -5.88
CA VAL A 95 0.65 -0.31 -7.16
C VAL A 95 0.54 1.19 -6.92
N LEU A 96 1.61 1.92 -7.25
CA LEU A 96 1.61 3.38 -7.18
C LEU A 96 0.69 3.96 -8.26
N THR A 97 -0.31 4.76 -7.82
CA THR A 97 -1.26 5.42 -8.72
C THR A 97 -1.11 6.94 -8.73
N ASP A 98 -0.31 7.53 -7.85
CA ASP A 98 0.02 8.96 -7.89
C ASP A 98 0.79 9.33 -9.15
N VAL A 99 0.25 10.29 -9.92
CA VAL A 99 0.79 10.69 -11.22
C VAL A 99 1.99 11.61 -11.07
N GLN A 100 1.83 12.70 -10.32
CA GLN A 100 2.80 13.79 -10.33
C GLN A 100 4.13 13.41 -9.67
N TYR A 101 4.08 12.77 -8.53
CA TYR A 101 5.26 12.53 -7.68
C TYR A 101 5.86 11.14 -7.86
N PHE A 102 5.04 10.15 -8.23
CA PHE A 102 5.50 8.76 -8.36
C PHE A 102 5.44 8.23 -9.79
N LYS A 103 4.96 9.05 -10.76
CA LYS A 103 4.78 8.66 -12.17
C LYS A 103 3.93 7.40 -12.32
N GLY A 104 2.94 7.27 -11.41
CA GLY A 104 1.94 6.23 -11.42
C GLY A 104 0.76 6.57 -12.34
N ASP A 105 -0.21 5.67 -12.38
CA ASP A 105 -1.47 5.83 -13.11
C ASP A 105 -2.51 4.89 -12.51
N ILE A 106 -3.76 5.36 -12.34
CA ILE A 106 -4.84 4.55 -11.77
C ILE A 106 -5.14 3.29 -12.61
N THR A 107 -4.94 3.36 -13.93
CA THR A 107 -5.15 2.25 -14.85
C THR A 107 -4.15 1.10 -14.63
N TYR A 108 -3.03 1.35 -13.95
CA TYR A 108 -2.05 0.30 -13.61
C TYR A 108 -2.65 -0.80 -12.74
N LEU A 109 -3.68 -0.49 -11.93
CA LEU A 109 -4.43 -1.49 -11.17
C LEU A 109 -5.07 -2.52 -12.11
N ASN A 110 -5.78 -2.06 -13.16
CA ASN A 110 -6.39 -2.94 -14.17
C ASN A 110 -5.34 -3.71 -14.98
N LEU A 111 -4.22 -3.07 -15.33
CA LEU A 111 -3.13 -3.73 -16.05
C LEU A 111 -2.51 -4.85 -15.22
N ALA A 112 -2.27 -4.63 -13.93
CA ALA A 112 -1.79 -5.66 -13.02
C ALA A 112 -2.81 -6.79 -12.85
N LYS A 113 -4.10 -6.47 -12.61
CA LYS A 113 -5.19 -7.48 -12.52
C LYS A 113 -5.37 -8.31 -13.79
N SER A 114 -5.01 -7.79 -14.95
CA SER A 114 -5.15 -8.54 -16.22
C SER A 114 -4.16 -9.69 -16.36
N VAL A 115 -3.11 -9.77 -15.55
CA VAL A 115 -2.02 -10.75 -15.65
C VAL A 115 -1.76 -11.53 -14.37
N THR A 116 -2.46 -11.21 -13.28
CA THR A 116 -2.30 -11.91 -12.00
C THR A 116 -3.60 -11.90 -11.18
N ASN A 117 -3.77 -12.94 -10.37
CA ASN A 117 -4.90 -13.09 -9.44
C ASN A 117 -4.55 -12.71 -8.00
N ILE A 118 -3.28 -12.36 -7.70
CA ILE A 118 -2.94 -11.95 -6.34
C ILE A 118 -3.56 -10.58 -6.01
N PRO A 119 -3.92 -10.35 -4.73
CA PRO A 119 -4.59 -9.10 -4.34
C PRO A 119 -3.70 -7.87 -4.50
N ILE A 120 -4.34 -6.72 -4.78
CA ILE A 120 -3.65 -5.46 -5.09
C ILE A 120 -4.05 -4.36 -4.14
N LEU A 121 -3.05 -3.71 -3.53
CA LEU A 121 -3.16 -2.46 -2.81
C LEU A 121 -3.02 -1.27 -3.77
N ARG A 122 -3.99 -0.34 -3.78
CA ARG A 122 -3.79 0.99 -4.35
C ARG A 122 -2.92 1.81 -3.41
N LYS A 123 -1.70 2.12 -3.82
CA LYS A 123 -0.75 2.97 -3.09
C LYS A 123 -0.86 4.40 -3.62
N ASP A 124 -1.61 5.22 -2.91
CA ASP A 124 -1.91 6.63 -3.26
C ASP A 124 -2.15 7.44 -1.97
N PHE A 125 -2.32 8.75 -2.11
CA PHE A 125 -2.70 9.66 -1.02
C PHE A 125 -4.22 9.83 -1.05
N ILE A 126 -4.94 9.00 -0.29
CA ILE A 126 -6.39 9.03 -0.19
C ILE A 126 -6.79 10.09 0.83
N ILE A 127 -7.48 11.14 0.35
CA ILE A 127 -7.92 12.30 1.15
C ILE A 127 -9.40 12.65 0.94
N ASP A 128 -10.09 11.91 0.08
CA ASP A 128 -11.50 12.11 -0.26
C ASP A 128 -12.15 10.75 -0.53
N GLU A 129 -13.39 10.55 -0.08
CA GLU A 129 -14.15 9.29 -0.26
C GLU A 129 -14.31 8.88 -1.73
N TYR A 130 -14.35 9.86 -2.63
CA TYR A 130 -14.34 9.65 -4.08
C TYR A 130 -13.25 8.66 -4.51
N GLN A 131 -12.05 8.80 -3.95
CA GLN A 131 -10.92 7.94 -4.30
C GLN A 131 -11.14 6.50 -3.82
N ILE A 132 -11.95 6.28 -2.78
CA ILE A 132 -12.26 4.94 -2.26
C ILE A 132 -13.16 4.21 -3.26
N TYR A 133 -14.24 4.85 -3.71
CA TYR A 133 -15.12 4.29 -4.75
C TYR A 133 -14.38 4.08 -6.08
N GLN A 134 -13.55 5.05 -6.47
CA GLN A 134 -12.67 4.94 -7.63
C GLN A 134 -11.74 3.72 -7.50
N SER A 135 -11.17 3.46 -6.32
CA SER A 135 -10.29 2.29 -6.09
C SER A 135 -11.00 0.98 -6.37
N LYS A 136 -12.25 0.84 -5.93
CA LYS A 136 -13.09 -0.35 -6.19
C LYS A 136 -13.34 -0.53 -7.67
N PHE A 137 -13.72 0.55 -8.37
CA PHE A 137 -13.95 0.53 -9.82
C PHE A 137 -12.72 0.04 -10.60
N TYR A 138 -11.53 0.52 -10.23
CA TYR A 138 -10.26 0.10 -10.84
C TYR A 138 -9.71 -1.21 -10.27
N LYS A 139 -10.53 -1.98 -9.53
CA LYS A 139 -10.23 -3.36 -9.07
C LYS A 139 -9.10 -3.46 -8.05
N ALA A 140 -8.89 -2.44 -7.24
CA ALA A 140 -8.11 -2.60 -6.02
C ALA A 140 -8.82 -3.57 -5.06
N ASP A 141 -8.05 -4.31 -4.27
CA ASP A 141 -8.54 -5.15 -3.18
C ASP A 141 -8.30 -4.51 -1.81
N CYS A 142 -7.37 -3.56 -1.75
CA CYS A 142 -6.98 -2.84 -0.55
C CYS A 142 -6.66 -1.39 -0.90
N ILE A 143 -6.90 -0.48 0.04
CA ILE A 143 -6.49 0.92 -0.04
C ILE A 143 -5.50 1.27 1.08
N LEU A 144 -4.71 2.33 0.84
CA LEU A 144 -3.84 2.92 1.84
C LEU A 144 -4.54 4.11 2.50
N LEU A 145 -4.62 4.12 3.83
CA LEU A 145 -4.94 5.31 4.61
C LEU A 145 -3.71 5.73 5.42
N ILE A 146 -3.30 6.99 5.30
CA ILE A 146 -2.09 7.51 5.93
C ILE A 146 -2.47 8.36 7.14
N ALA A 147 -2.13 7.90 8.35
CA ALA A 147 -2.53 8.56 9.60
C ALA A 147 -1.98 9.98 9.75
N SER A 148 -0.87 10.32 9.11
CA SER A 148 -0.28 11.66 9.17
C SER A 148 -1.03 12.73 8.36
N ILE A 149 -1.87 12.34 7.38
CA ILE A 149 -2.59 13.28 6.50
C ILE A 149 -4.10 13.32 6.73
N LEU A 150 -4.66 12.37 7.49
CA LEU A 150 -6.07 12.27 7.81
C LEU A 150 -6.28 12.52 9.31
N ASP A 151 -7.39 13.10 9.71
CA ASP A 151 -7.79 13.13 11.11
C ASP A 151 -8.48 11.83 11.54
N SER A 152 -8.78 11.67 12.86
CA SER A 152 -9.34 10.41 13.39
C SER A 152 -10.73 10.13 12.84
N SER A 153 -11.55 11.15 12.60
CA SER A 153 -12.89 10.97 12.00
C SER A 153 -12.78 10.50 10.56
N GLN A 154 -11.96 11.17 9.76
CA GLN A 154 -11.70 10.78 8.37
C GLN A 154 -11.19 9.33 8.26
N LEU A 155 -10.27 8.91 9.15
CA LEU A 155 -9.75 7.55 9.16
C LEU A 155 -10.86 6.52 9.39
N LEU A 156 -11.76 6.77 10.35
CA LEU A 156 -12.90 5.89 10.65
C LEU A 156 -13.95 5.89 9.54
N ASP A 157 -14.27 7.05 9.00
CA ASP A 157 -15.26 7.19 7.93
C ASP A 157 -14.77 6.49 6.66
N PHE A 158 -13.52 6.70 6.27
CA PHE A 158 -12.92 6.08 5.09
C PHE A 158 -12.76 4.58 5.24
N GLU A 159 -12.39 4.10 6.44
CA GLU A 159 -12.38 2.68 6.73
C GLU A 159 -13.77 2.05 6.60
N ASN A 160 -14.81 2.69 7.17
CA ASN A 160 -16.17 2.18 7.09
C ASN A 160 -16.68 2.13 5.64
N ILE A 161 -16.42 3.17 4.83
CA ILE A 161 -16.76 3.17 3.40
C ILE A 161 -16.04 2.02 2.69
N ALA A 162 -14.72 1.90 2.87
CA ALA A 162 -13.91 0.86 2.25
C ALA A 162 -14.44 -0.55 2.58
N HIS A 163 -14.69 -0.83 3.85
CA HIS A 163 -15.21 -2.11 4.31
C HIS A 163 -16.61 -2.40 3.76
N THR A 164 -17.48 -1.38 3.67
CA THR A 164 -18.84 -1.53 3.11
C THR A 164 -18.83 -1.98 1.66
N ILE A 165 -17.82 -1.57 0.88
CA ILE A 165 -17.69 -1.96 -0.54
C ILE A 165 -16.69 -3.10 -0.75
N GLY A 166 -16.23 -3.77 0.33
CA GLY A 166 -15.36 -4.93 0.30
C GLY A 166 -13.91 -4.63 -0.11
N LEU A 167 -13.37 -3.50 0.36
CA LEU A 167 -11.95 -3.19 0.28
C LEU A 167 -11.29 -3.38 1.64
N ASP A 168 -10.14 -4.05 1.68
CA ASP A 168 -9.24 -4.01 2.83
C ASP A 168 -8.65 -2.60 3.01
N VAL A 169 -8.22 -2.31 4.24
CA VAL A 169 -7.53 -1.05 4.57
C VAL A 169 -6.18 -1.38 5.20
N LEU A 170 -5.09 -0.92 4.58
CA LEU A 170 -3.78 -0.81 5.19
C LEU A 170 -3.63 0.60 5.74
N VAL A 171 -3.51 0.74 7.07
CA VAL A 171 -3.27 2.05 7.68
C VAL A 171 -1.78 2.25 7.94
N GLU A 172 -1.20 3.31 7.36
CA GLU A 172 0.22 3.65 7.49
C GLU A 172 0.44 4.62 8.65
N ILE A 173 1.41 4.28 9.53
CA ILE A 173 1.84 5.09 10.66
C ILE A 173 3.36 5.28 10.65
N HIS A 174 3.83 6.38 11.31
CA HIS A 174 5.25 6.72 11.42
C HIS A 174 5.72 6.86 12.88
N ASN A 175 4.81 7.05 13.83
CA ASN A 175 5.14 7.34 15.22
C ASN A 175 4.02 6.90 16.18
N VAL A 176 4.28 7.06 17.49
CA VAL A 176 3.37 6.65 18.57
C VAL A 176 2.06 7.45 18.57
N ASP A 177 2.11 8.73 18.21
CA ASP A 177 0.90 9.57 18.21
C ASP A 177 -0.04 9.14 17.08
N GLU A 178 0.50 8.77 15.92
CA GLU A 178 -0.27 8.18 14.83
C GLU A 178 -0.81 6.79 15.19
N LEU A 179 -0.06 5.99 15.96
CA LEU A 179 -0.56 4.70 16.48
C LEU A 179 -1.78 4.90 17.41
N LYS A 180 -1.74 5.88 18.33
CA LYS A 180 -2.89 6.22 19.17
C LYS A 180 -4.09 6.69 18.34
N LYS A 181 -3.83 7.45 17.27
CA LYS A 181 -4.87 7.99 16.39
C LYS A 181 -5.71 6.91 15.70
N ILE A 182 -5.13 5.74 15.44
CA ILE A 182 -5.78 4.62 14.77
C ILE A 182 -6.34 3.56 15.74
N GLU A 183 -6.30 3.79 17.05
CA GLU A 183 -6.68 2.80 18.08
C GLU A 183 -8.09 2.25 17.89
N HIS A 184 -9.02 3.08 17.41
CA HIS A 184 -10.43 2.71 17.23
C HIS A 184 -10.75 2.12 15.85
N MET A 185 -9.76 2.00 14.97
CA MET A 185 -9.94 1.39 13.66
C MET A 185 -10.11 -0.14 13.76
N LYS A 186 -10.99 -0.68 12.95
CA LYS A 186 -11.30 -2.13 12.88
C LYS A 186 -10.24 -2.91 12.09
N THR A 187 -9.53 -2.24 11.16
CA THR A 187 -8.52 -2.91 10.33
C THR A 187 -7.46 -3.60 11.18
N SER A 188 -7.03 -4.76 10.71
CA SER A 188 -5.91 -5.50 11.31
C SER A 188 -4.60 -5.32 10.54
N LEU A 189 -4.58 -4.52 9.46
CA LEU A 189 -3.39 -4.27 8.67
C LEU A 189 -2.78 -2.91 9.05
N ILE A 190 -1.63 -2.94 9.71
CA ILE A 190 -0.93 -1.74 10.16
C ILE A 190 0.43 -1.69 9.47
N GLY A 191 0.63 -0.69 8.62
CA GLY A 191 1.90 -0.38 7.97
C GLY A 191 2.74 0.55 8.83
N ILE A 192 3.97 0.17 9.11
CA ILE A 192 4.93 1.05 9.78
C ILE A 192 5.94 1.50 8.74
N ASN A 193 5.88 2.79 8.37
CA ASN A 193 6.82 3.34 7.42
C ASN A 193 8.10 3.79 8.13
N ASN A 194 9.20 3.14 7.77
CA ASN A 194 10.53 3.43 8.30
C ASN A 194 11.15 4.70 7.70
N ARG A 195 10.55 5.28 6.67
CA ARG A 195 11.04 6.51 6.05
C ARG A 195 10.43 7.74 6.71
N ASN A 196 11.27 8.60 7.25
CA ASN A 196 10.85 9.92 7.69
C ASN A 196 10.49 10.77 6.46
N LEU A 197 9.23 11.20 6.36
CA LEU A 197 8.74 11.92 5.18
C LEU A 197 9.22 13.37 5.09
N LYS A 198 9.86 13.90 6.14
CA LYS A 198 10.47 15.24 6.14
C LYS A 198 11.94 15.21 5.70
N THR A 199 12.69 14.21 6.17
CA THR A 199 14.14 14.11 5.94
C THR A 199 14.53 13.08 4.90
N PHE A 200 13.61 12.21 4.51
CA PHE A 200 13.78 11.01 3.68
C PHE A 200 14.76 9.97 4.24
N GLN A 201 15.26 10.17 5.46
CA GLN A 201 16.03 9.15 6.15
C GLN A 201 15.18 7.93 6.48
N THR A 202 15.79 6.76 6.40
CA THR A 202 15.10 5.48 6.67
C THR A 202 15.80 4.77 7.81
N ASP A 203 15.03 4.38 8.84
CA ASP A 203 15.51 3.60 9.97
C ASP A 203 14.55 2.45 10.28
N ILE A 204 14.95 1.21 9.97
CA ILE A 204 14.13 0.01 10.19
C ILE A 204 13.84 -0.27 11.66
N LYS A 205 14.58 0.34 12.59
CA LYS A 205 14.29 0.27 14.03
C LYS A 205 12.94 0.89 14.38
N ASN A 206 12.40 1.78 13.53
CA ASN A 206 11.07 2.34 13.72
C ASN A 206 10.00 1.26 13.75
N SER A 207 10.04 0.32 12.79
CA SER A 207 9.13 -0.85 12.77
C SER A 207 9.26 -1.69 14.03
N ILE A 208 10.48 -1.91 14.53
CA ILE A 208 10.72 -2.70 15.75
C ILE A 208 10.12 -2.01 16.98
N ASN A 209 10.35 -0.71 17.10
CA ASN A 209 9.91 0.06 18.27
C ASN A 209 8.38 0.19 18.31
N LEU A 210 7.75 0.54 17.20
CA LEU A 210 6.29 0.66 17.12
C LEU A 210 5.60 -0.71 17.15
N GLY A 211 6.18 -1.72 16.50
CA GLY A 211 5.63 -3.09 16.46
C GLY A 211 5.46 -3.69 17.85
N LYS A 212 6.34 -3.37 18.81
CA LYS A 212 6.22 -3.80 20.21
C LYS A 212 5.00 -3.22 20.95
N LEU A 213 4.49 -2.10 20.47
CA LEU A 213 3.33 -1.41 21.05
C LEU A 213 2.00 -1.88 20.44
N ILE A 214 2.05 -2.58 19.31
CA ILE A 214 0.88 -3.10 18.62
C ILE A 214 0.55 -4.47 19.20
N SER A 215 -0.63 -4.59 19.79
CA SER A 215 -1.15 -5.83 20.40
C SER A 215 -2.33 -6.40 19.62
N GLY A 216 -2.70 -7.64 19.96
CA GLY A 216 -3.85 -8.32 19.37
C GLY A 216 -3.55 -8.97 18.02
N ASP A 217 -4.61 -9.36 17.31
CA ASP A 217 -4.53 -10.05 16.02
C ASP A 217 -4.33 -9.06 14.86
N LYS A 218 -3.23 -8.33 14.91
CA LYS A 218 -2.84 -7.36 13.88
C LYS A 218 -1.72 -7.92 13.02
N ILE A 219 -1.74 -7.64 11.72
CA ILE A 219 -0.64 -7.89 10.79
C ILE A 219 0.17 -6.60 10.68
N VAL A 220 1.37 -6.61 11.24
CA VAL A 220 2.31 -5.49 11.14
C VAL A 220 3.11 -5.63 9.86
N VAL A 221 3.00 -4.63 8.98
CA VAL A 221 3.73 -4.53 7.72
C VAL A 221 4.86 -3.54 7.89
N THR A 222 6.12 -3.96 7.71
CA THR A 222 7.24 -3.02 7.66
C THR A 222 7.39 -2.46 6.25
N GLU A 223 7.45 -1.13 6.12
CA GLU A 223 7.56 -0.44 4.85
C GLU A 223 8.84 0.39 4.80
N SER A 224 9.49 0.41 3.65
CA SER A 224 10.76 1.11 3.41
C SER A 224 11.96 0.55 4.18
N GLY A 225 13.12 0.53 3.55
CA GLY A 225 14.39 0.24 4.20
C GLY A 225 14.80 -1.23 4.24
N ILE A 226 14.00 -2.16 3.79
CA ILE A 226 14.37 -3.58 3.69
C ILE A 226 15.17 -3.79 2.40
N ASN A 227 16.47 -4.11 2.55
CA ASN A 227 17.40 -4.24 1.43
C ASN A 227 18.18 -5.56 1.45
N THR A 228 18.38 -6.18 2.62
CA THR A 228 19.24 -7.34 2.79
C THR A 228 18.53 -8.47 3.54
N LYS A 229 19.10 -9.70 3.51
CA LYS A 229 18.60 -10.82 4.29
C LYS A 229 18.76 -10.59 5.80
N GLU A 230 19.74 -9.82 6.20
CA GLU A 230 19.98 -9.42 7.60
C GLU A 230 18.85 -8.52 8.09
N ASP A 231 18.36 -7.56 7.26
CA ASP A 231 17.21 -6.73 7.60
C ASP A 231 15.96 -7.59 7.83
N ILE A 232 15.72 -8.57 6.95
CA ILE A 232 14.61 -9.53 7.10
C ILE A 232 14.77 -10.36 8.37
N GLY A 233 15.98 -10.88 8.63
CA GLY A 233 16.29 -11.63 9.85
C GLY A 233 16.00 -10.81 11.12
N LEU A 234 16.42 -9.55 11.11
CA LEU A 234 16.17 -8.63 12.22
C LEU A 234 14.67 -8.38 12.46
N MET A 235 13.89 -8.18 11.38
CA MET A 235 12.44 -8.02 11.48
C MET A 235 11.78 -9.29 12.03
N LYS A 236 12.12 -10.47 11.49
CA LYS A 236 11.58 -11.76 11.95
C LYS A 236 11.88 -12.04 13.43
N GLN A 237 13.09 -11.72 13.91
CA GLN A 237 13.45 -11.82 15.34
C GLN A 237 12.55 -10.95 16.23
N ASN A 238 12.02 -9.85 15.69
CA ASN A 238 11.08 -8.96 16.37
C ASN A 238 9.61 -9.24 16.02
N ARG A 239 9.29 -10.43 15.47
CA ARG A 239 7.94 -10.90 15.13
C ARG A 239 7.25 -10.06 14.03
N ILE A 240 8.01 -9.37 13.20
CA ILE A 240 7.51 -8.65 12.02
C ILE A 240 7.83 -9.51 10.80
N ASN A 241 6.81 -10.14 10.24
CA ASN A 241 6.94 -11.12 9.17
C ASN A 241 6.23 -10.70 7.87
N THR A 242 5.72 -9.47 7.79
CA THR A 242 5.10 -8.95 6.57
C THR A 242 5.86 -7.72 6.10
N PHE A 243 6.23 -7.73 4.83
CA PHE A 243 7.16 -6.77 4.24
C PHE A 243 6.54 -6.09 3.02
N LEU A 244 6.55 -4.75 2.96
CA LEU A 244 6.25 -4.01 1.74
C LEU A 244 7.57 -3.48 1.17
N VAL A 245 7.94 -4.02 0.00
CA VAL A 245 9.25 -3.75 -0.63
C VAL A 245 9.06 -3.34 -2.09
N GLY A 246 9.64 -2.21 -2.46
CA GLY A 246 9.57 -1.68 -3.83
C GLY A 246 10.93 -1.27 -4.38
N GLU A 247 11.54 -0.24 -3.80
CA GLU A 247 12.76 0.37 -4.36
C GLU A 247 13.86 -0.66 -4.63
N ARG A 248 14.07 -1.62 -3.70
CA ARG A 248 15.09 -2.67 -3.83
C ARG A 248 14.87 -3.56 -5.05
N PHE A 249 13.61 -3.91 -5.34
CA PHE A 249 13.28 -4.77 -6.47
C PHE A 249 13.25 -4.01 -7.78
N MET A 250 12.66 -2.81 -7.77
CA MET A 250 12.45 -2.00 -8.97
C MET A 250 13.74 -1.43 -9.58
N ARG A 251 14.86 -1.50 -8.87
CA ARG A 251 16.20 -1.17 -9.37
C ARG A 251 16.80 -2.26 -10.25
N GLU A 252 16.32 -3.50 -10.10
CA GLU A 252 16.84 -4.64 -10.85
C GLU A 252 16.12 -4.78 -12.20
N SER A 253 16.78 -5.41 -13.15
CA SER A 253 16.20 -5.70 -14.47
C SER A 253 15.08 -6.73 -14.41
N ASP A 254 15.12 -7.64 -13.43
CA ASP A 254 14.08 -8.60 -13.07
C ASP A 254 13.64 -8.41 -11.61
N PRO A 255 12.60 -7.60 -11.37
CA PRO A 255 12.11 -7.34 -10.02
C PRO A 255 11.61 -8.59 -9.27
N GLY A 256 10.99 -9.54 -9.96
CA GLY A 256 10.54 -10.79 -9.34
C GLY A 256 11.70 -11.72 -8.98
N GLY A 257 12.71 -11.82 -9.83
CA GLY A 257 13.94 -12.51 -9.49
C GLY A 257 14.64 -11.92 -8.27
N ALA A 258 14.65 -10.58 -8.17
CA ALA A 258 15.18 -9.88 -7.00
C ALA A 258 14.40 -10.19 -5.71
N LEU A 259 13.07 -10.27 -5.80
CA LEU A 259 12.22 -10.70 -4.68
C LEU A 259 12.60 -12.11 -4.23
N LYS A 260 12.64 -13.06 -5.18
CA LYS A 260 12.98 -14.46 -4.90
C LYS A 260 14.34 -14.60 -4.22
N LEU A 261 15.35 -13.88 -4.72
CA LEU A 261 16.71 -13.91 -4.14
C LEU A 261 16.78 -13.32 -2.73
N LEU A 262 15.95 -12.32 -2.44
CA LEU A 262 15.96 -11.66 -1.13
C LEU A 262 15.27 -12.51 -0.05
N PHE A 263 14.19 -13.23 -0.38
CA PHE A 263 13.34 -13.93 0.59
C PHE A 263 13.58 -15.46 0.65
N ASN A 264 14.27 -16.05 -0.33
CA ASN A 264 14.70 -17.43 -0.38
C ASN A 264 16.24 -17.52 -0.30
#